data_0e47a1c2d22a9d8dc73590d40427bffe
#
_entry.id   0e47a1c2d22a9d8dc73590d40427bffe
#
_cell.length_a   1.000
_cell.length_b   1.000
_cell.length_c   1.000
_cell.angle_alpha   90.00
_cell.angle_beta   90.00
_cell.angle_gamma   90.00
#
_symmetry.space_group_name_H-M   'P 1'
#
loop_
_entity.id
_entity.type
_entity.pdbx_description
1 polymer ?
#
loop_
_entity_poly.entity_id
_entity_poly.type
_entity_poly.pdbx_seq_one_letter_code
_entity_poly.pdbx_strand_id
1 'polypeptide(L)'
;MIRFTSRFRFGARANPYIKAQKTLKVDGKEYKFFSLPALGDSKLNHLPYSIRVLLESAVRNCDEFAVTSKDVQNILNWETNAPKQIEIPFKPARVILQDFTGVPAVVDLAAMRDAMKRLGGDPQKINPLCPVDLVIDHSVQADVSRVPRAYEENEKIEFSRNYERFEFLKWGSTAFKNFLIVPPGSGIVHQVNLEYLARVVMEEQGYLFPDSVVGTDSHTTMINGLGVTGWGVGGIEAEAVMLGINNINGLTRSRWFQITWKITSKCHSHRSSPYMHINVKKERCRWQIRRILWTRS
;
A
#
# COMPACT_ATOMS: atom_id res chain seq x y z
N MET A 1 -41.15 15.91 -3.89
CA MET A 1 -40.17 16.57 -3.01
C MET A 1 -39.76 15.59 -1.91
N ILE A 2 -38.82 14.71 -2.18
CA ILE A 2 -38.35 13.69 -1.23
C ILE A 2 -37.20 14.33 -0.46
N ARG A 3 -37.43 14.65 0.81
CA ARG A 3 -36.37 15.09 1.74
C ARG A 3 -35.50 13.90 2.09
N PHE A 4 -34.33 13.79 1.48
CA PHE A 4 -33.27 12.96 2.00
C PHE A 4 -32.74 13.57 3.29
N THR A 5 -33.28 13.14 4.43
CA THR A 5 -32.68 13.41 5.72
C THR A 5 -31.41 12.58 5.86
N SER A 6 -30.28 13.25 5.68
CA SER A 6 -28.94 12.74 5.94
C SER A 6 -28.78 12.39 7.43
N ARG A 7 -29.08 11.16 7.82
CA ARG A 7 -28.69 10.58 9.11
C ARG A 7 -28.43 9.09 8.97
N PHE A 8 -27.52 8.70 8.11
CA PHE A 8 -26.73 7.50 8.31
C PHE A 8 -25.37 7.91 8.89
N ARG A 9 -25.36 8.46 10.10
CA ARG A 9 -24.27 8.20 11.03
C ARG A 9 -24.50 6.76 11.49
N PHE A 10 -23.96 5.79 10.79
CA PHE A 10 -23.56 4.56 11.45
C PHE A 10 -22.62 5.01 12.57
N GLY A 11 -23.07 4.92 13.81
CA GLY A 11 -22.26 5.27 14.96
C GLY A 11 -21.00 4.41 14.88
N ALA A 12 -19.86 5.02 14.56
CA ALA A 12 -18.57 4.35 14.66
C ALA A 12 -18.53 3.80 16.10
N ARG A 13 -18.58 2.48 16.24
CA ARG A 13 -18.41 1.84 17.54
C ARG A 13 -17.01 2.19 18.01
N ALA A 14 -16.87 2.50 19.29
CA ALA A 14 -15.58 2.78 19.85
C ALA A 14 -14.66 1.58 19.61
N ASN A 15 -13.44 1.85 19.13
CA ASN A 15 -12.46 0.80 18.88
C ASN A 15 -12.24 -0.01 20.17
N PRO A 16 -12.52 -1.34 20.20
CA PRO A 16 -12.41 -2.16 21.40
C PRO A 16 -10.96 -2.25 21.92
N TYR A 17 -9.98 -1.96 21.08
CA TYR A 17 -8.55 -1.99 21.41
C TYR A 17 -7.98 -0.63 21.80
N ILE A 18 -8.82 0.35 22.10
CA ILE A 18 -8.37 1.72 22.48
C ILE A 18 -7.39 1.71 23.67
N LYS A 19 -7.48 0.71 24.55
CA LYS A 19 -6.56 0.52 25.67
C LYS A 19 -5.12 0.19 25.24
N ALA A 20 -4.94 -0.32 24.01
CA ALA A 20 -3.62 -0.57 23.44
C ALA A 20 -2.98 0.69 22.85
N GLN A 21 -3.72 1.80 22.78
CA GLN A 21 -3.18 3.07 22.33
C GLN A 21 -2.17 3.61 23.37
N LYS A 22 -1.02 4.05 22.84
CA LYS A 22 0.04 4.73 23.63
C LYS A 22 0.43 6.03 22.94
N THR A 23 1.15 6.86 23.66
CA THR A 23 1.72 8.11 23.15
C THR A 23 3.23 8.01 23.07
N LEU A 24 3.80 8.66 22.06
CA LEU A 24 5.22 8.80 21.83
C LEU A 24 5.53 10.28 21.60
N LYS A 25 6.52 10.82 22.30
CA LYS A 25 7.00 12.19 22.07
C LYS A 25 8.26 12.14 21.22
N VAL A 26 8.22 12.82 20.09
CA VAL A 26 9.35 12.96 19.17
C VAL A 26 9.48 14.44 18.81
N ASP A 27 10.65 15.03 19.01
CA ASP A 27 10.96 16.42 18.69
C ASP A 27 9.93 17.43 19.24
N GLY A 28 9.47 17.19 20.48
CA GLY A 28 8.49 18.05 21.16
C GLY A 28 7.04 17.88 20.72
N LYS A 29 6.77 17.05 19.72
CA LYS A 29 5.42 16.68 19.27
C LYS A 29 4.99 15.37 19.91
N GLU A 30 3.71 15.26 20.19
CA GLU A 30 3.10 14.06 20.75
C GLU A 30 2.29 13.32 19.68
N TYR A 31 2.61 12.05 19.51
CA TYR A 31 1.96 11.16 18.57
C TYR A 31 1.31 10.00 19.29
N LYS A 32 0.23 9.48 18.71
CA LYS A 32 -0.46 8.27 19.19
C LYS A 32 -0.09 7.08 18.33
N PHE A 33 -0.05 5.89 18.89
CA PHE A 33 0.14 4.64 18.16
C PHE A 33 -0.50 3.48 18.90
N PHE A 34 -0.80 2.40 18.19
CA PHE A 34 -1.30 1.17 18.80
C PHE A 34 -0.14 0.23 19.11
N SER A 35 0.05 -0.05 20.39
CA SER A 35 1.13 -0.93 20.86
C SER A 35 0.66 -2.38 20.88
N LEU A 36 1.14 -3.21 19.94
CA LEU A 36 0.80 -4.62 19.90
C LEU A 36 1.14 -5.37 21.19
N PRO A 37 2.30 -5.12 21.87
CA PRO A 37 2.57 -5.74 23.17
C PRO A 37 1.53 -5.42 24.24
N ALA A 38 0.83 -4.30 24.14
CA ALA A 38 -0.23 -3.94 25.09
C ALA A 38 -1.51 -4.80 24.94
N LEU A 39 -1.60 -5.63 23.91
CA LEU A 39 -2.67 -6.64 23.78
C LEU A 39 -2.51 -7.77 24.80
N GLY A 40 -1.30 -7.99 25.34
CA GLY A 40 -1.03 -8.99 26.37
C GLY A 40 -1.07 -10.44 25.88
N ASP A 41 -1.11 -10.68 24.58
CA ASP A 41 -1.18 -12.03 24.00
C ASP A 41 0.23 -12.57 23.71
N SER A 42 0.55 -13.72 24.29
CA SER A 42 1.86 -14.39 24.12
C SER A 42 2.10 -14.85 22.68
N LYS A 43 1.06 -15.11 21.91
CA LYS A 43 1.13 -15.52 20.50
C LYS A 43 1.82 -14.45 19.63
N LEU A 44 1.78 -13.20 20.05
CA LEU A 44 2.43 -12.09 19.34
C LEU A 44 3.92 -12.38 19.06
N ASN A 45 4.62 -13.04 20.00
CA ASN A 45 6.05 -13.31 19.86
C ASN A 45 6.38 -14.31 18.75
N HIS A 46 5.41 -15.15 18.36
CA HIS A 46 5.55 -16.15 17.29
C HIS A 46 5.14 -15.61 15.91
N LEU A 47 4.47 -14.44 15.86
CA LEU A 47 4.05 -13.86 14.59
C LEU A 47 5.23 -13.28 13.79
N PRO A 48 5.35 -13.59 12.49
CA PRO A 48 6.27 -12.90 11.59
C PRO A 48 6.00 -11.39 11.55
N TYR A 49 7.02 -10.59 11.27
CA TYR A 49 6.88 -9.13 11.24
C TYR A 49 5.82 -8.64 10.23
N SER A 50 5.73 -9.25 9.06
CA SER A 50 4.69 -8.93 8.07
C SER A 50 3.27 -9.16 8.62
N ILE A 51 3.08 -10.22 9.40
CA ILE A 51 1.78 -10.50 10.05
C ILE A 51 1.51 -9.53 11.19
N ARG A 52 2.55 -9.05 11.90
CA ARG A 52 2.39 -7.99 12.91
C ARG A 52 1.95 -6.67 12.29
N VAL A 53 2.41 -6.33 11.07
CA VAL A 53 1.92 -5.15 10.33
C VAL A 53 0.43 -5.28 10.01
N LEU A 54 -0.02 -6.47 9.55
CA LEU A 54 -1.44 -6.75 9.33
C LEU A 54 -2.24 -6.66 10.63
N LEU A 55 -1.70 -7.20 11.72
CA LEU A 55 -2.33 -7.15 13.04
C LEU A 55 -2.47 -5.72 13.54
N GLU A 56 -1.43 -4.88 13.39
CA GLU A 56 -1.50 -3.47 13.75
C GLU A 56 -2.61 -2.76 12.98
N SER A 57 -2.65 -2.97 11.66
CA SER A 57 -3.69 -2.37 10.81
C SER A 57 -5.09 -2.81 11.25
N ALA A 58 -5.29 -4.10 11.57
CA ALA A 58 -6.57 -4.60 12.05
C ALA A 58 -6.95 -4.02 13.42
N VAL A 59 -6.02 -3.96 14.36
CA VAL A 59 -6.25 -3.39 15.70
C VAL A 59 -6.59 -1.90 15.61
N ARG A 60 -5.85 -1.14 14.80
CA ARG A 60 -6.06 0.31 14.63
C ARG A 60 -7.39 0.63 13.96
N ASN A 61 -7.79 -0.15 12.97
CA ASN A 61 -9.01 0.08 12.20
C ASN A 61 -10.23 -0.74 12.68
N CYS A 62 -10.14 -1.40 13.85
CA CYS A 62 -11.25 -2.20 14.37
C CYS A 62 -12.43 -1.30 14.73
N ASP A 63 -13.54 -1.44 14.01
CA ASP A 63 -14.78 -0.69 14.17
C ASP A 63 -16.00 -1.59 14.42
N GLU A 64 -15.77 -2.92 14.55
CA GLU A 64 -16.80 -3.96 14.70
C GLU A 64 -17.81 -3.98 13.54
N PHE A 65 -17.42 -3.43 12.39
CA PHE A 65 -18.23 -3.44 11.17
C PHE A 65 -17.42 -3.93 9.97
N ALA A 66 -16.42 -3.16 9.53
CA ALA A 66 -15.54 -3.50 8.42
C ALA A 66 -14.35 -4.35 8.87
N VAL A 67 -13.83 -4.07 10.05
CA VAL A 67 -12.78 -4.83 10.73
C VAL A 67 -13.29 -5.21 12.12
N THR A 68 -13.44 -6.50 12.39
CA THR A 68 -14.02 -7.01 13.62
C THR A 68 -12.95 -7.54 14.57
N SER A 69 -13.29 -7.65 15.86
CA SER A 69 -12.45 -8.33 16.85
C SER A 69 -12.15 -9.79 16.46
N LYS A 70 -13.05 -10.43 15.71
CA LYS A 70 -12.84 -11.78 15.19
C LYS A 70 -11.68 -11.81 14.18
N ASP A 71 -11.55 -10.78 13.35
CA ASP A 71 -10.45 -10.69 12.38
C ASP A 71 -9.11 -10.51 13.09
N VAL A 72 -9.07 -9.68 14.14
CA VAL A 72 -7.89 -9.54 14.99
C VAL A 72 -7.49 -10.88 15.61
N GLN A 73 -8.47 -11.65 16.13
CA GLN A 73 -8.20 -12.99 16.66
C GLN A 73 -7.77 -13.99 15.58
N ASN A 74 -8.29 -13.88 14.37
CA ASN A 74 -7.87 -14.71 13.25
C ASN A 74 -6.39 -14.46 12.90
N ILE A 75 -5.94 -13.21 12.96
CA ILE A 75 -4.53 -12.86 12.72
C ILE A 75 -3.64 -13.34 13.88
N LEU A 76 -4.06 -13.17 15.13
CA LEU A 76 -3.33 -13.68 16.30
C LEU A 76 -3.16 -15.19 16.27
N ASN A 77 -4.15 -15.92 15.72
CA ASN A 77 -4.10 -17.35 15.51
C ASN A 77 -3.53 -17.76 14.14
N TRP A 78 -2.64 -16.93 13.56
CA TRP A 78 -2.12 -17.11 12.21
C TRP A 78 -1.56 -18.51 11.94
N GLU A 79 -0.80 -19.09 12.85
CA GLU A 79 -0.21 -20.43 12.67
C GLU A 79 -1.27 -21.51 12.41
N THR A 80 -2.41 -21.40 13.11
CA THR A 80 -3.54 -22.36 12.99
C THR A 80 -4.45 -22.02 11.81
N ASN A 81 -4.55 -20.75 11.46
CA ASN A 81 -5.50 -20.25 10.47
C ASN A 81 -4.90 -20.13 9.06
N ALA A 82 -3.58 -19.96 8.94
CA ALA A 82 -2.92 -19.85 7.64
C ALA A 82 -3.23 -21.02 6.67
N PRO A 83 -3.31 -22.29 7.13
CA PRO A 83 -3.69 -23.38 6.25
C PRO A 83 -5.15 -23.34 5.78
N LYS A 84 -6.03 -22.66 6.52
CA LYS A 84 -7.47 -22.57 6.24
C LYS A 84 -7.84 -21.49 5.24
N GLN A 85 -6.88 -20.69 4.78
CA GLN A 85 -7.09 -19.60 3.82
C GLN A 85 -8.20 -18.62 4.26
N ILE A 86 -8.20 -18.22 5.52
CA ILE A 86 -9.17 -17.27 6.07
C ILE A 86 -8.91 -15.88 5.44
N GLU A 87 -9.96 -15.25 4.97
CA GLU A 87 -9.92 -13.87 4.49
C GLU A 87 -9.83 -12.91 5.67
N ILE A 88 -9.02 -11.86 5.51
CA ILE A 88 -8.82 -10.82 6.53
C ILE A 88 -8.98 -9.48 5.86
N PRO A 89 -9.80 -8.58 6.41
CA PRO A 89 -9.87 -7.22 5.93
C PRO A 89 -8.55 -6.51 6.18
N PHE A 90 -8.03 -5.86 5.16
CA PHE A 90 -6.79 -5.11 5.25
C PHE A 90 -6.95 -3.71 4.66
N LYS A 91 -6.52 -2.71 5.42
CA LYS A 91 -6.48 -1.33 5.00
C LYS A 91 -5.02 -0.90 4.86
N PRO A 92 -4.47 -0.88 3.64
CA PRO A 92 -3.10 -0.43 3.41
C PRO A 92 -2.94 1.06 3.72
N ALA A 93 -1.72 1.46 4.04
CA ALA A 93 -1.41 2.84 4.40
C ALA A 93 -1.41 3.78 3.20
N ARG A 94 -1.09 3.29 2.01
CA ARG A 94 -1.05 4.06 0.77
C ARG A 94 -1.17 3.18 -0.47
N VAL A 95 -1.39 3.84 -1.61
CA VAL A 95 -1.46 3.21 -2.94
C VAL A 95 -0.32 3.77 -3.80
N ILE A 96 0.30 2.91 -4.60
CA ILE A 96 1.23 3.31 -5.66
C ILE A 96 0.69 2.85 -7.01
N LEU A 97 0.65 3.77 -7.97
CA LEU A 97 0.14 3.54 -9.31
C LEU A 97 1.28 3.75 -10.32
N GLN A 98 1.35 2.90 -11.31
CA GLN A 98 2.09 3.20 -12.52
C GLN A 98 1.17 3.85 -13.56
N ASP A 99 1.72 4.53 -14.54
CA ASP A 99 0.95 5.38 -15.45
C ASP A 99 -0.06 4.60 -16.33
N PHE A 100 0.28 3.42 -16.86
CA PHE A 100 -0.64 2.69 -17.73
C PHE A 100 -1.81 2.04 -16.99
N THR A 101 -1.58 1.53 -15.80
CA THR A 101 -2.62 0.86 -15.00
C THR A 101 -3.32 1.82 -14.01
N GLY A 102 -2.67 2.94 -13.68
CA GLY A 102 -3.20 3.94 -12.75
C GLY A 102 -4.09 4.99 -13.40
N VAL A 103 -3.82 5.37 -14.66
CA VAL A 103 -4.64 6.37 -15.36
C VAL A 103 -6.12 5.98 -15.41
N PRO A 104 -6.51 4.73 -15.73
CA PRO A 104 -7.92 4.32 -15.66
C PRO A 104 -8.58 4.62 -14.32
N ALA A 105 -7.93 4.32 -13.20
CA ALA A 105 -8.48 4.62 -11.87
C ALA A 105 -8.67 6.14 -11.63
N VAL A 106 -7.77 6.98 -12.17
CA VAL A 106 -7.95 8.45 -12.11
C VAL A 106 -9.11 8.90 -12.99
N VAL A 107 -9.31 8.27 -14.15
CA VAL A 107 -10.48 8.53 -15.02
C VAL A 107 -11.77 8.18 -14.30
N ASP A 108 -11.82 7.05 -13.59
CA ASP A 108 -12.98 6.63 -12.83
C ASP A 108 -13.29 7.63 -11.70
N LEU A 109 -12.29 8.11 -10.96
CA LEU A 109 -12.47 9.18 -9.98
C LEU A 109 -13.00 10.47 -10.60
N ALA A 110 -12.54 10.83 -11.80
CA ALA A 110 -13.05 11.99 -12.54
C ALA A 110 -14.51 11.79 -12.96
N ALA A 111 -14.85 10.61 -13.48
CA ALA A 111 -16.23 10.26 -13.86
C ALA A 111 -17.16 10.24 -12.65
N MET A 112 -16.69 9.79 -11.48
CA MET A 112 -17.45 9.88 -10.23
C MET A 112 -17.74 11.32 -9.83
N ARG A 113 -16.80 12.27 -10.02
CA ARG A 113 -17.04 13.70 -9.80
C ARG A 113 -18.12 14.25 -10.70
N ASP A 114 -18.10 13.88 -11.98
CA ASP A 114 -19.13 14.28 -12.93
C ASP A 114 -20.50 13.70 -12.57
N ALA A 115 -20.54 12.43 -12.18
CA ALA A 115 -21.77 11.81 -11.70
C ALA A 115 -22.29 12.49 -10.43
N MET A 116 -21.43 12.82 -9.49
CA MET A 116 -21.79 13.54 -8.26
C MET A 116 -22.38 14.90 -8.60
N LYS A 117 -21.78 15.65 -9.53
CA LYS A 117 -22.30 16.94 -10.00
C LYS A 117 -23.68 16.80 -10.64
N ARG A 118 -23.89 15.80 -11.51
CA ARG A 118 -25.20 15.53 -12.13
C ARG A 118 -26.28 15.18 -11.12
N LEU A 119 -25.92 14.54 -10.02
CA LEU A 119 -26.81 14.20 -8.91
C LEU A 119 -27.04 15.37 -7.94
N GLY A 120 -26.48 16.56 -8.20
CA GLY A 120 -26.62 17.74 -7.34
C GLY A 120 -25.78 17.66 -6.05
N GLY A 121 -24.81 16.74 -5.98
CA GLY A 121 -23.87 16.63 -4.87
C GLY A 121 -22.61 17.47 -5.07
N ASP A 122 -21.74 17.49 -4.06
CA ASP A 122 -20.46 18.19 -4.11
C ASP A 122 -19.36 17.27 -4.69
N PRO A 123 -18.83 17.55 -5.90
CA PRO A 123 -17.77 16.77 -6.52
C PRO A 123 -16.47 16.70 -5.70
N GLN A 124 -16.22 17.70 -4.85
CA GLN A 124 -15.04 17.77 -4.02
C GLN A 124 -14.98 16.68 -2.91
N LYS A 125 -16.08 16.00 -2.68
CA LYS A 125 -16.13 14.84 -1.78
C LYS A 125 -15.47 13.59 -2.38
N ILE A 126 -15.34 13.53 -3.71
CA ILE A 126 -14.67 12.44 -4.40
C ILE A 126 -13.16 12.73 -4.41
N ASN A 127 -12.44 12.09 -3.51
CA ASN A 127 -10.98 12.13 -3.38
C ASN A 127 -10.48 10.79 -2.84
N PRO A 128 -9.25 10.40 -3.15
CA PRO A 128 -8.63 9.28 -2.46
C PRO A 128 -8.61 9.49 -0.93
N LEU A 129 -9.04 8.48 -0.19
CA LEU A 129 -9.09 8.50 1.28
C LEU A 129 -7.75 8.12 1.92
N CYS A 130 -6.80 7.61 1.13
CA CYS A 130 -5.42 7.37 1.53
C CYS A 130 -4.47 8.08 0.58
N PRO A 131 -3.20 8.29 0.95
CA PRO A 131 -2.19 8.80 0.04
C PRO A 131 -2.02 7.91 -1.20
N VAL A 132 -1.98 8.54 -2.37
CA VAL A 132 -1.78 7.86 -3.67
C VAL A 132 -0.61 8.53 -4.38
N ASP A 133 0.35 7.73 -4.77
CA ASP A 133 1.51 8.15 -5.54
C ASP A 133 1.43 7.51 -6.93
N LEU A 134 1.30 8.32 -8.00
CA LEU A 134 1.34 7.84 -9.38
C LEU A 134 2.66 8.25 -10.02
N VAL A 135 3.38 7.29 -10.58
CA VAL A 135 4.68 7.52 -11.25
C VAL A 135 4.52 7.28 -12.73
N ILE A 136 4.95 8.26 -13.53
CA ILE A 136 4.98 8.17 -15.00
C ILE A 136 6.35 7.63 -15.40
N ASP A 137 6.42 6.36 -15.79
CA ASP A 137 7.69 5.69 -16.03
C ASP A 137 7.72 4.68 -17.18
N HIS A 138 6.57 4.22 -17.67
CA HIS A 138 6.49 3.20 -18.70
C HIS A 138 6.23 3.73 -20.12
N SER A 139 6.09 5.04 -20.27
CA SER A 139 5.74 5.67 -21.57
C SER A 139 6.95 6.02 -22.42
N VAL A 140 8.12 6.13 -21.82
CA VAL A 140 9.36 6.43 -22.56
C VAL A 140 9.78 5.23 -23.43
N GLN A 141 10.15 5.52 -24.67
CA GLN A 141 10.72 4.56 -25.62
C GLN A 141 12.05 5.09 -26.14
N ALA A 142 12.96 4.18 -26.44
CA ALA A 142 14.27 4.53 -27.01
C ALA A 142 14.19 4.64 -28.54
N ASP A 143 13.51 5.67 -29.05
CA ASP A 143 13.40 5.93 -30.49
C ASP A 143 14.77 6.37 -31.07
N VAL A 144 15.50 7.16 -30.28
CA VAL A 144 16.83 7.63 -30.60
C VAL A 144 17.83 6.98 -29.66
N SER A 145 18.89 6.40 -30.21
CA SER A 145 19.92 5.73 -29.43
C SER A 145 21.33 6.03 -29.95
N ARG A 146 22.33 5.80 -29.11
CA ARG A 146 23.75 5.91 -29.46
C ARG A 146 24.22 7.29 -29.93
N VAL A 147 23.49 8.34 -29.59
CA VAL A 147 23.89 9.74 -29.82
C VAL A 147 23.89 10.52 -28.50
N PRO A 148 24.72 11.56 -28.38
CA PRO A 148 24.86 12.30 -27.11
C PRO A 148 23.55 12.90 -26.57
N ARG A 149 22.62 13.27 -27.45
CA ARG A 149 21.34 13.90 -27.09
C ARG A 149 20.15 12.91 -27.10
N ALA A 150 20.41 11.61 -27.13
CA ALA A 150 19.34 10.60 -27.20
C ALA A 150 18.32 10.73 -26.08
N TYR A 151 18.76 11.06 -24.87
CA TYR A 151 17.87 11.23 -23.72
C TYR A 151 16.90 12.40 -23.94
N GLU A 152 17.40 13.57 -24.28
CA GLU A 152 16.59 14.79 -24.47
C GLU A 152 15.62 14.65 -25.66
N GLU A 153 16.06 13.95 -26.72
CA GLU A 153 15.21 13.69 -27.90
C GLU A 153 14.09 12.70 -27.58
N ASN A 154 14.39 11.61 -26.88
CA ASN A 154 13.38 10.65 -26.46
C ASN A 154 12.37 11.26 -25.49
N GLU A 155 12.80 12.11 -24.57
CA GLU A 155 11.90 12.83 -23.66
C GLU A 155 10.94 13.74 -24.44
N LYS A 156 11.39 14.48 -25.44
CA LYS A 156 10.53 15.31 -26.30
C LYS A 156 9.52 14.48 -27.07
N ILE A 157 9.94 13.34 -27.58
CA ILE A 157 9.05 12.41 -28.30
C ILE A 157 8.02 11.83 -27.32
N GLU A 158 8.42 11.45 -26.14
CA GLU A 158 7.51 10.96 -25.09
C GLU A 158 6.42 11.99 -24.76
N PHE A 159 6.80 13.23 -24.49
CA PHE A 159 5.85 14.32 -24.21
C PHE A 159 4.91 14.56 -25.38
N SER A 160 5.42 14.56 -26.62
CA SER A 160 4.58 14.75 -27.80
C SER A 160 3.55 13.63 -27.99
N ARG A 161 3.98 12.35 -27.82
CA ARG A 161 3.11 11.19 -27.96
C ARG A 161 2.02 11.09 -26.88
N ASN A 162 2.34 11.51 -25.68
CA ASN A 162 1.50 11.31 -24.52
C ASN A 162 0.91 12.62 -23.99
N TYR A 163 0.85 13.66 -24.81
CA TYR A 163 0.45 15.00 -24.39
C TYR A 163 -0.88 15.01 -23.64
N GLU A 164 -1.93 14.44 -24.21
CA GLU A 164 -3.29 14.40 -23.61
C GLU A 164 -3.30 13.69 -22.26
N ARG A 165 -2.58 12.56 -22.16
CA ARG A 165 -2.46 11.81 -20.92
C ARG A 165 -1.73 12.62 -19.85
N PHE A 166 -0.65 13.29 -20.20
CA PHE A 166 0.12 14.10 -19.25
C PHE A 166 -0.64 15.36 -18.82
N GLU A 167 -1.38 15.97 -19.73
CA GLU A 167 -2.28 17.08 -19.40
C GLU A 167 -3.36 16.64 -18.42
N PHE A 168 -4.01 15.51 -18.66
CA PHE A 168 -4.98 14.92 -17.76
C PHE A 168 -4.40 14.60 -16.37
N LEU A 169 -3.24 13.97 -16.33
CA LEU A 169 -2.56 13.68 -15.06
C LEU A 169 -2.16 14.97 -14.33
N LYS A 170 -1.66 15.96 -15.05
CA LYS A 170 -1.35 17.28 -14.49
C LYS A 170 -2.57 17.94 -13.86
N TRP A 171 -3.71 17.85 -14.54
CA TRP A 171 -5.00 18.26 -13.95
C TRP A 171 -5.31 17.45 -12.68
N GLY A 172 -5.17 16.12 -12.72
CA GLY A 172 -5.43 15.24 -11.59
C GLY A 172 -4.61 15.58 -10.35
N SER A 173 -3.33 15.95 -10.53
CA SER A 173 -2.43 16.33 -9.42
C SER A 173 -2.91 17.57 -8.65
N THR A 174 -3.70 18.44 -9.28
CA THR A 174 -4.25 19.64 -8.66
C THR A 174 -5.71 19.47 -8.24
N ALA A 175 -6.43 18.61 -8.94
CA ALA A 175 -7.86 18.38 -8.71
C ALA A 175 -8.12 17.48 -7.48
N PHE A 176 -7.30 16.47 -7.27
CA PHE A 176 -7.47 15.51 -6.19
C PHE A 176 -6.56 15.82 -4.99
N LYS A 177 -7.10 15.70 -3.78
CA LYS A 177 -6.33 15.69 -2.54
C LYS A 177 -5.70 14.31 -2.33
N ASN A 178 -4.62 14.23 -1.58
CA ASN A 178 -3.87 12.99 -1.31
C ASN A 178 -3.34 12.29 -2.57
N PHE A 179 -3.12 13.03 -3.67
CA PHE A 179 -2.71 12.49 -4.93
C PHE A 179 -1.43 13.19 -5.43
N LEU A 180 -0.32 12.43 -5.42
CA LEU A 180 0.97 12.89 -5.91
C LEU A 180 1.24 12.27 -7.29
N ILE A 181 1.69 13.10 -8.23
CA ILE A 181 2.15 12.60 -9.52
C ILE A 181 3.65 12.91 -9.67
N VAL A 182 4.42 11.86 -9.92
CA VAL A 182 5.84 11.93 -10.25
C VAL A 182 5.94 12.05 -11.76
N PRO A 183 6.57 13.13 -12.28
CA PRO A 183 6.62 13.41 -13.72
C PRO A 183 7.50 12.40 -14.46
N PRO A 184 7.39 12.35 -15.81
CA PRO A 184 8.27 11.54 -16.66
C PRO A 184 9.74 11.89 -16.44
N GLY A 185 10.63 10.94 -16.69
CA GLY A 185 12.09 11.13 -16.53
C GLY A 185 12.59 11.05 -15.08
N SER A 186 11.71 10.79 -14.10
CA SER A 186 12.06 10.71 -12.68
C SER A 186 12.44 9.30 -12.20
N GLY A 187 12.64 8.37 -13.10
CA GLY A 187 13.00 6.99 -12.80
C GLY A 187 11.79 6.06 -12.65
N ILE A 188 12.05 4.75 -12.70
CA ILE A 188 11.03 3.71 -12.71
C ILE A 188 10.34 3.55 -11.35
N VAL A 189 9.01 3.31 -11.36
CA VAL A 189 8.15 3.29 -10.18
C VAL A 189 8.57 2.21 -9.18
N HIS A 190 8.85 0.99 -9.64
CA HIS A 190 9.10 -0.16 -8.76
C HIS A 190 10.58 -0.39 -8.44
N GLN A 191 11.41 0.61 -8.63
CA GLN A 191 12.83 0.63 -8.23
C GLN A 191 13.12 1.91 -7.44
N VAL A 192 13.61 2.95 -8.11
CA VAL A 192 14.04 4.20 -7.48
C VAL A 192 12.88 4.88 -6.74
N ASN A 193 11.73 5.05 -7.41
CA ASN A 193 10.60 5.74 -6.82
C ASN A 193 9.91 4.93 -5.71
N LEU A 194 9.90 3.60 -5.80
CA LEU A 194 9.33 2.75 -4.76
C LEU A 194 10.06 2.95 -3.42
N GLU A 195 11.40 3.06 -3.45
CA GLU A 195 12.21 3.31 -2.27
C GLU A 195 12.13 4.78 -1.83
N TYR A 196 12.20 5.72 -2.77
CA TYR A 196 12.18 7.15 -2.50
C TYR A 196 10.87 7.61 -1.85
N LEU A 197 9.73 7.09 -2.31
CA LEU A 197 8.40 7.41 -1.80
C LEU A 197 8.04 6.62 -0.52
N ALA A 198 8.85 5.63 -0.14
CA ALA A 198 8.60 4.84 1.07
C ALA A 198 8.84 5.68 2.33
N ARG A 199 7.87 5.64 3.23
CA ARG A 199 7.93 6.41 4.48
C ARG A 199 8.31 5.55 5.68
N VAL A 200 8.24 4.22 5.57
CA VAL A 200 8.48 3.21 6.63
C VAL A 200 7.52 3.36 7.80
N VAL A 201 7.34 4.58 8.30
CA VAL A 201 6.35 4.96 9.31
C VAL A 201 5.47 6.06 8.73
N MET A 202 4.18 5.83 8.76
CA MET A 202 3.16 6.78 8.32
C MET A 202 2.68 7.61 9.50
N GLU A 203 2.36 8.88 9.21
CA GLU A 203 1.67 9.77 10.13
C GLU A 203 0.34 10.19 9.49
N GLU A 204 -0.76 9.94 10.21
CA GLU A 204 -2.08 10.40 9.81
C GLU A 204 -2.88 10.84 11.04
N GLN A 205 -3.35 12.08 11.05
CA GLN A 205 -4.15 12.66 12.14
C GLN A 205 -3.52 12.51 13.55
N GLY A 206 -2.17 12.56 13.60
CA GLY A 206 -1.42 12.40 14.85
C GLY A 206 -1.22 10.94 15.28
N TYR A 207 -1.60 9.97 14.44
CA TYR A 207 -1.29 8.57 14.65
C TYR A 207 -0.07 8.15 13.84
N LEU A 208 0.82 7.39 14.48
CA LEU A 208 1.94 6.71 13.82
C LEU A 208 1.62 5.24 13.64
N PHE A 209 1.91 4.72 12.46
CA PHE A 209 1.71 3.31 12.12
C PHE A 209 2.68 2.86 11.02
N PRO A 210 2.94 1.54 10.87
CA PRO A 210 3.82 1.03 9.83
C PRO A 210 3.31 1.36 8.43
N ASP A 211 4.23 1.73 7.53
CA ASP A 211 3.94 1.86 6.10
C ASP A 211 3.55 0.49 5.52
N SER A 212 2.57 0.50 4.67
CA SER A 212 2.14 -0.65 3.87
C SER A 212 1.55 -0.15 2.56
N VAL A 213 1.89 -0.79 1.46
CA VAL A 213 1.53 -0.30 0.14
C VAL A 213 0.86 -1.37 -0.70
N VAL A 214 -0.18 -0.98 -1.42
CA VAL A 214 -0.68 -1.73 -2.58
C VAL A 214 -0.34 -0.96 -3.85
N GLY A 215 0.02 -1.68 -4.90
CA GLY A 215 0.38 -1.06 -6.16
C GLY A 215 -0.16 -1.85 -7.34
N THR A 216 -0.37 -1.15 -8.46
CA THR A 216 -0.96 -1.72 -9.67
C THR A 216 0.03 -2.56 -10.50
N ASP A 217 1.10 -3.03 -9.89
CA ASP A 217 2.09 -3.91 -10.51
C ASP A 217 2.58 -4.98 -9.52
N SER A 218 2.93 -6.16 -10.05
CA SER A 218 3.48 -7.26 -9.25
C SER A 218 4.82 -6.92 -8.59
N HIS A 219 5.60 -5.98 -9.14
CA HIS A 219 6.87 -5.52 -8.59
C HIS A 219 6.73 -4.65 -7.33
N THR A 220 5.51 -4.22 -6.98
CA THR A 220 5.24 -3.50 -5.72
C THR A 220 5.77 -4.26 -4.50
N THR A 221 5.82 -5.59 -4.56
CA THR A 221 6.40 -6.44 -3.50
C THR A 221 7.89 -6.21 -3.25
N MET A 222 8.61 -5.56 -4.18
CA MET A 222 10.03 -5.22 -4.03
C MET A 222 10.30 -4.30 -2.83
N ILE A 223 9.31 -3.52 -2.40
CA ILE A 223 9.41 -2.64 -1.23
C ILE A 223 9.72 -3.38 0.08
N ASN A 224 9.51 -4.69 0.13
CA ASN A 224 9.91 -5.49 1.28
C ASN A 224 11.43 -5.38 1.58
N GLY A 225 12.25 -4.92 0.62
CA GLY A 225 13.67 -4.63 0.86
C GLY A 225 13.89 -3.58 1.96
N LEU A 226 12.95 -2.66 2.13
CA LEU A 226 12.92 -1.65 3.19
C LEU A 226 12.15 -2.09 4.45
N GLY A 227 11.69 -3.33 4.50
CA GLY A 227 10.84 -3.82 5.60
C GLY A 227 9.38 -3.36 5.52
N VAL A 228 8.98 -2.72 4.44
CA VAL A 228 7.59 -2.31 4.19
C VAL A 228 6.82 -3.48 3.56
N THR A 229 5.59 -3.70 3.99
CA THR A 229 4.74 -4.73 3.42
C THR A 229 4.02 -4.20 2.18
N GLY A 230 4.20 -4.88 1.03
CA GLY A 230 3.62 -4.46 -0.24
C GLY A 230 2.97 -5.60 -1.02
N TRP A 231 1.90 -5.27 -1.76
CA TRP A 231 1.20 -6.18 -2.66
C TRP A 231 1.00 -5.58 -4.04
N GLY A 232 1.12 -6.41 -5.08
CA GLY A 232 0.63 -6.10 -6.41
C GLY A 232 -0.84 -6.45 -6.52
N VAL A 233 -1.64 -5.51 -7.02
CA VAL A 233 -3.09 -5.62 -7.21
C VAL A 233 -3.47 -5.12 -8.60
N GLY A 234 -4.70 -5.35 -9.04
CA GLY A 234 -5.24 -4.73 -10.25
C GLY A 234 -5.70 -3.29 -10.00
N GLY A 235 -6.04 -2.57 -11.09
CA GLY A 235 -6.51 -1.18 -10.99
C GLY A 235 -7.78 -1.05 -10.17
N ILE A 236 -8.73 -1.95 -10.33
CA ILE A 236 -10.02 -1.95 -9.59
C ILE A 236 -9.80 -2.13 -8.09
N GLU A 237 -8.89 -3.03 -7.69
CA GLU A 237 -8.59 -3.24 -6.28
C GLU A 237 -7.86 -2.03 -5.67
N ALA A 238 -6.98 -1.39 -6.44
CA ALA A 238 -6.33 -0.15 -6.02
C ALA A 238 -7.35 0.98 -5.85
N GLU A 239 -8.30 1.09 -6.77
CA GLU A 239 -9.40 2.05 -6.69
C GLU A 239 -10.28 1.80 -5.46
N ALA A 240 -10.63 0.55 -5.19
CA ALA A 240 -11.38 0.17 -3.99
C ALA A 240 -10.68 0.63 -2.71
N VAL A 241 -9.34 0.50 -2.63
CA VAL A 241 -8.55 1.03 -1.52
C VAL A 241 -8.65 2.56 -1.43
N MET A 242 -8.51 3.24 -2.57
CA MET A 242 -8.62 4.72 -2.62
C MET A 242 -9.98 5.22 -2.14
N LEU A 243 -11.04 4.46 -2.41
CA LEU A 243 -12.41 4.75 -1.96
C LEU A 243 -12.72 4.30 -0.53
N GLY A 244 -11.74 3.70 0.16
CA GLY A 244 -11.89 3.24 1.54
C GLY A 244 -12.76 2.00 1.70
N ILE A 245 -12.91 1.20 0.65
CA ILE A 245 -13.61 -0.08 0.71
C ILE A 245 -12.70 -1.08 1.42
N ASN A 246 -12.99 -1.34 2.68
CA ASN A 246 -12.20 -2.20 3.55
C ASN A 246 -12.33 -3.69 3.22
N ASN A 247 -13.31 -4.07 2.43
CA ASN A 247 -13.52 -5.46 1.98
C ASN A 247 -12.85 -5.69 0.63
N ILE A 248 -11.54 -5.72 0.61
CA ILE A 248 -10.81 -6.17 -0.55
C ILE A 248 -10.70 -7.71 -0.44
N ASN A 249 -11.82 -8.38 -0.62
CA ASN A 249 -11.87 -9.84 -0.68
C ASN A 249 -10.94 -10.40 -1.77
N GLY A 250 -10.56 -9.60 -2.75
CA GLY A 250 -9.58 -9.92 -3.77
C GLY A 250 -8.13 -9.92 -3.26
N LEU A 251 -7.75 -9.02 -2.35
CA LEU A 251 -6.40 -8.98 -1.76
C LEU A 251 -6.14 -10.12 -0.79
N THR A 252 -7.19 -10.56 -0.09
CA THR A 252 -7.08 -11.63 0.89
C THR A 252 -7.19 -13.03 0.27
N ARG A 253 -7.66 -13.18 -0.96
CA ARG A 253 -7.47 -14.38 -1.76
C ARG A 253 -6.01 -14.63 -2.13
N SER A 254 -5.10 -13.68 -1.89
CA SER A 254 -3.69 -13.98 -1.89
C SER A 254 -3.44 -14.97 -0.75
N ARG A 255 -3.38 -16.24 -1.15
CA ARG A 255 -3.06 -17.40 -0.31
C ARG A 255 -2.02 -17.00 0.71
N TRP A 256 -2.28 -17.26 1.97
CA TRP A 256 -1.35 -17.05 3.06
C TRP A 256 0.00 -17.60 2.68
N PHE A 257 1.00 -16.74 2.59
CA PHE A 257 2.37 -17.15 2.36
C PHE A 257 2.96 -17.54 3.69
N GLN A 258 3.31 -18.79 3.85
CA GLN A 258 4.16 -19.22 4.96
C GLN A 258 5.56 -18.69 4.69
N ILE A 259 5.90 -17.55 5.30
CA ILE A 259 7.25 -17.00 5.27
C ILE A 259 8.05 -17.78 6.31
N THR A 260 8.80 -18.75 5.87
CA THR A 260 9.74 -19.48 6.74
C THR A 260 11.08 -18.77 6.66
N TRP A 261 11.49 -18.12 7.75
CA TRP A 261 12.80 -17.54 7.90
C TRP A 261 13.80 -18.68 8.19
N LYS A 262 14.65 -19.02 7.23
CA LYS A 262 15.85 -19.85 7.48
C LYS A 262 17.05 -18.93 7.45
N ILE A 263 17.60 -18.63 8.62
CA ILE A 263 18.95 -18.10 8.72
C ILE A 263 19.90 -19.27 8.46
N THR A 264 20.46 -19.35 7.25
CA THR A 264 21.51 -20.31 6.99
C THR A 264 22.83 -19.73 7.47
N SER A 265 23.31 -20.18 8.61
CA SER A 265 24.61 -19.84 9.22
C SER A 265 25.83 -20.46 8.49
N LYS A 266 25.74 -20.70 7.20
CA LYS A 266 26.88 -21.11 6.39
C LYS A 266 27.33 -19.93 5.52
N CYS A 267 27.94 -18.95 6.14
CA CYS A 267 28.90 -18.08 5.47
C CYS A 267 30.30 -18.63 5.74
N HIS A 268 30.85 -19.34 4.77
CA HIS A 268 32.30 -19.51 4.70
C HIS A 268 32.88 -18.16 4.26
N SER A 269 33.84 -17.71 5.02
CA SER A 269 34.81 -16.63 4.86
C SER A 269 35.03 -16.11 3.42
N HIS A 270 34.16 -15.22 2.94
CA HIS A 270 34.53 -14.18 2.03
C HIS A 270 33.53 -13.02 2.28
N ARG A 271 34.08 -11.82 2.43
CA ARG A 271 33.40 -10.57 2.70
C ARG A 271 32.18 -10.37 1.80
N SER A 272 31.04 -10.87 2.20
CA SER A 272 29.76 -10.65 1.53
C SER A 272 28.65 -10.65 2.58
N SER A 273 27.80 -9.66 2.48
CA SER A 273 26.64 -9.40 3.32
C SER A 273 25.82 -10.66 3.60
N PRO A 274 25.21 -10.78 4.79
CA PRO A 274 24.31 -11.89 5.08
C PRO A 274 23.09 -11.83 4.18
N TYR A 275 22.88 -12.88 3.41
CA TYR A 275 21.71 -13.05 2.56
C TYR A 275 20.58 -13.69 3.37
N MET A 276 19.41 -13.07 3.35
CA MET A 276 18.21 -13.64 3.93
C MET A 276 17.37 -14.27 2.81
N HIS A 277 17.18 -15.60 2.88
CA HIS A 277 16.30 -16.30 1.95
C HIS A 277 14.88 -16.32 2.50
N ILE A 278 13.95 -15.74 1.79
CA ILE A 278 12.53 -15.85 2.06
C ILE A 278 11.97 -16.94 1.15
N ASN A 279 11.66 -18.10 1.73
CA ASN A 279 10.95 -19.15 1.02
C ASN A 279 9.44 -18.89 1.16
N VAL A 280 8.81 -18.48 0.07
CA VAL A 280 7.36 -18.35 0.00
C VAL A 280 6.82 -19.64 -0.60
N LYS A 281 6.21 -20.47 0.23
CA LYS A 281 5.59 -21.72 -0.21
C LYS A 281 4.15 -21.45 -0.61
N LYS A 282 3.88 -21.48 -1.90
CA LYS A 282 2.53 -21.44 -2.47
C LYS A 282 2.09 -22.88 -2.73
N GLU A 283 0.96 -23.32 -2.25
CA GLU A 283 0.50 -24.71 -2.38
C GLU A 283 0.33 -25.23 -3.82
N ARG A 284 0.34 -24.35 -4.82
CA ARG A 284 0.27 -24.75 -6.26
C ARG A 284 1.33 -24.18 -7.18
N CYS A 285 2.24 -23.33 -6.72
CA CYS A 285 3.36 -22.87 -7.54
C CYS A 285 4.58 -22.70 -6.65
N ARG A 286 5.64 -23.43 -6.92
CA ARG A 286 6.95 -23.25 -6.26
C ARG A 286 7.61 -21.99 -6.85
N TRP A 287 7.49 -20.85 -6.18
CA TRP A 287 8.29 -19.69 -6.46
C TRP A 287 9.36 -19.58 -5.38
N GLN A 288 10.61 -19.74 -5.75
CA GLN A 288 11.72 -19.37 -4.87
C GLN A 288 12.04 -17.91 -5.13
N ILE A 289 11.66 -17.03 -4.22
CA ILE A 289 12.11 -15.64 -4.24
C ILE A 289 13.39 -15.59 -3.40
N ARG A 290 14.54 -15.47 -4.06
CA ARG A 290 15.81 -15.16 -3.37
C ARG A 290 15.88 -13.65 -3.19
N ARG A 291 15.90 -13.19 -1.98
CA ARG A 291 16.06 -11.78 -1.67
C ARG A 291 17.23 -11.56 -0.73
N ILE A 292 18.02 -10.56 -1.06
CA ILE A 292 19.15 -10.10 -0.28
C ILE A 292 18.66 -8.95 0.57
N LEU A 293 18.63 -9.13 1.88
CA LEU A 293 18.38 -8.05 2.81
C LEU A 293 19.71 -7.65 3.45
N TRP A 294 20.04 -6.39 3.38
CA TRP A 294 21.15 -5.81 4.11
C TRP A 294 20.76 -5.71 5.58
N THR A 295 21.48 -6.40 6.44
CA THR A 295 21.50 -6.10 7.87
C THR A 295 22.69 -5.18 8.11
N ARG A 296 22.46 -3.95 8.57
CA ARG A 296 23.53 -3.19 9.23
C ARG A 296 23.82 -3.85 10.56
N SER A 297 25.04 -4.30 10.74
CA SER A 297 25.67 -4.58 12.04
C SER A 297 25.83 -3.28 12.79
#